data_2b1df3a6d5296f425d5028abff0f13b7
#
_entry.id   2b1df3a6d5296f425d5028abff0f13b7
#
_cell.length_a   1.000
_cell.length_b   1.000
_cell.length_c   1.000
_cell.angle_alpha   90.00
_cell.angle_beta   90.00
_cell.angle_gamma   90.00
#
_symmetry.space_group_name_H-M   'P 1'
#
loop_
_entity.id
_entity.type
_entity.pdbx_description
1 polymer ?
#
loop_
_entity_poly.entity_id
_entity_poly.type
_entity_poly.pdbx_seq_one_letter_code
_entity_poly.pdbx_strand_id
1 'polypeptide(L)'
;LSGDLKAVFKDRGDDSQYHPAELFYFLGQKKVSIPLKIKTRGNFRKSASNCKYPPLMLNFPNSEVMDNTLFSGQNKMKLVTPCQGDEYTVNEYLVYKLYNLFSPQSFQGQLLKISFQDTLKRKKARTYYGLLLENENQMAQRNQALLFEKIGYQPTQLDKVKFLEMAVFE
;
A
#
# COMPACT_ATOMS: atom_id res chain seq x y z
N LEU A 1 -2.86 1.04 -12.96
CA LEU A 1 -3.86 0.21 -12.31
C LEU A 1 -5.20 0.41 -12.99
N SER A 2 -5.79 -0.67 -13.47
CA SER A 2 -7.01 -0.69 -14.28
C SER A 2 -8.07 -1.59 -13.63
N GLY A 3 -9.35 -1.21 -13.69
CA GLY A 3 -10.47 -1.96 -13.13
C GLY A 3 -11.73 -1.11 -13.02
N ASP A 4 -12.80 -1.64 -12.42
CA ASP A 4 -13.96 -0.84 -12.01
C ASP A 4 -13.62 0.00 -10.77
N LEU A 5 -12.78 1.03 -10.98
CA LEU A 5 -12.28 1.87 -9.90
C LEU A 5 -13.40 2.66 -9.22
N LYS A 6 -14.52 2.89 -9.91
CA LYS A 6 -15.69 3.55 -9.33
C LYS A 6 -16.33 2.66 -8.26
N ALA A 7 -16.49 1.36 -8.52
CA ALA A 7 -16.99 0.42 -7.54
C ALA A 7 -16.04 0.31 -6.35
N VAL A 8 -14.73 0.11 -6.62
CA VAL A 8 -13.70 0.04 -5.58
C VAL A 8 -13.72 1.27 -4.67
N PHE A 9 -13.69 2.49 -5.24
CA PHE A 9 -13.62 3.73 -4.45
C PHE A 9 -14.93 4.08 -3.73
N LYS A 10 -16.03 3.43 -4.05
CA LYS A 10 -17.30 3.54 -3.31
C LYS A 10 -17.39 2.54 -2.16
N ASP A 11 -16.74 1.40 -2.30
CA ASP A 11 -16.72 0.34 -1.30
C ASP A 11 -15.76 0.69 -0.16
N ARG A 12 -16.25 1.50 0.80
CA ARG A 12 -15.48 2.05 1.92
C ARG A 12 -16.00 1.60 3.28
N GLY A 13 -16.91 0.64 3.31
CA GLY A 13 -17.42 0.03 4.55
C GLY A 13 -16.35 -0.77 5.28
N ASP A 14 -16.61 -1.15 6.53
CA ASP A 14 -15.68 -1.96 7.33
C ASP A 14 -15.42 -3.30 6.68
N ASP A 15 -16.43 -3.88 6.04
CA ASP A 15 -16.36 -5.15 5.30
C ASP A 15 -16.10 -4.95 3.80
N SER A 16 -15.31 -3.92 3.41
CA SER A 16 -14.98 -3.69 2.01
C SER A 16 -14.39 -4.94 1.34
N GLN A 17 -14.89 -5.26 0.16
CA GLN A 17 -14.59 -6.50 -0.56
C GLN A 17 -13.44 -6.32 -1.55
N TYR A 18 -12.83 -7.43 -1.95
CA TYR A 18 -11.83 -7.44 -3.01
C TYR A 18 -12.50 -7.41 -4.39
N HIS A 19 -12.13 -6.42 -5.19
CA HIS A 19 -12.55 -6.24 -6.58
C HIS A 19 -11.43 -6.67 -7.53
N PRO A 20 -11.76 -7.30 -8.68
CA PRO A 20 -10.77 -7.64 -9.68
C PRO A 20 -10.19 -6.37 -10.31
N ALA A 21 -8.88 -6.39 -10.57
CA ALA A 21 -8.15 -5.32 -11.23
C ALA A 21 -6.94 -5.88 -11.97
N GLU A 22 -6.30 -5.04 -12.76
CA GLU A 22 -5.08 -5.35 -13.49
C GLU A 22 -4.03 -4.27 -13.19
N LEU A 23 -2.86 -4.70 -12.77
CA LEU A 23 -1.68 -3.86 -12.65
C LEU A 23 -0.80 -4.08 -13.87
N PHE A 24 -0.39 -3.02 -14.54
CA PHE A 24 0.58 -3.12 -15.62
C PHE A 24 1.69 -2.08 -15.45
N TYR A 25 2.86 -2.45 -15.93
CA TYR A 25 4.03 -1.59 -15.98
C TYR A 25 4.88 -1.95 -17.21
N PHE A 26 5.87 -1.12 -17.51
CA PHE A 26 6.76 -1.32 -18.63
C PHE A 26 8.18 -1.62 -18.15
N LEU A 27 8.79 -2.66 -18.71
CA LEU A 27 10.22 -2.95 -18.63
C LEU A 27 10.83 -2.67 -20.02
N GLY A 28 11.41 -1.49 -20.17
CA GLY A 28 11.75 -0.98 -21.50
C GLY A 28 10.49 -0.84 -22.34
N GLN A 29 10.43 -1.54 -23.47
CA GLN A 29 9.26 -1.54 -24.37
C GLN A 29 8.25 -2.66 -24.07
N LYS A 30 8.60 -3.62 -23.20
CA LYS A 30 7.72 -4.74 -22.86
C LYS A 30 6.70 -4.34 -21.80
N LYS A 31 5.41 -4.44 -22.15
CA LYS A 31 4.33 -4.33 -21.17
C LYS A 31 4.22 -5.63 -20.38
N VAL A 32 4.28 -5.53 -19.05
CA VAL A 32 3.99 -6.62 -18.13
C VAL A 32 2.66 -6.34 -17.48
N SER A 33 1.77 -7.34 -17.44
CA SER A 33 0.42 -7.23 -16.89
C SER A 33 0.19 -8.32 -15.86
N ILE A 34 -0.35 -7.92 -14.71
CA ILE A 34 -0.59 -8.78 -13.55
C ILE A 34 -2.05 -8.65 -13.14
N PRO A 35 -2.88 -9.72 -13.27
CA PRO A 35 -4.21 -9.73 -12.68
C PRO A 35 -4.09 -9.79 -11.16
N LEU A 36 -4.82 -8.95 -10.47
CA LEU A 36 -4.83 -8.89 -9.01
C LEU A 36 -6.21 -8.51 -8.48
N LYS A 37 -6.36 -8.57 -7.17
CA LYS A 37 -7.55 -8.06 -6.49
C LYS A 37 -7.19 -6.86 -5.64
N ILE A 38 -8.06 -5.86 -5.59
CA ILE A 38 -7.84 -4.65 -4.80
C ILE A 38 -9.04 -4.36 -3.90
N LYS A 39 -8.79 -3.82 -2.72
CA LYS A 39 -9.85 -3.28 -1.84
C LYS A 39 -9.39 -2.00 -1.15
N THR A 40 -10.34 -1.20 -0.71
CA THR A 40 -10.04 -0.04 0.14
C THR A 40 -9.55 -0.48 1.52
N ARG A 41 -8.66 0.30 2.13
CA ARG A 41 -8.10 0.03 3.45
C ARG A 41 -7.91 1.29 4.29
N GLY A 42 -7.56 1.08 5.56
CA GLY A 42 -7.32 2.14 6.53
C GLY A 42 -8.60 2.67 7.15
N ASN A 43 -8.47 3.60 8.08
CA ASN A 43 -9.58 4.20 8.83
C ASN A 43 -9.84 5.64 8.35
N PHE A 44 -9.00 6.59 8.74
CA PHE A 44 -9.17 8.00 8.45
C PHE A 44 -9.26 8.31 6.95
N ARG A 45 -8.26 7.85 6.17
CA ARG A 45 -8.20 8.10 4.71
C ARG A 45 -9.19 7.26 3.90
N LYS A 46 -9.80 6.24 4.50
CA LYS A 46 -10.85 5.45 3.87
C LYS A 46 -12.14 6.23 3.73
N SER A 47 -12.41 7.17 4.65
CA SER A 47 -13.59 8.03 4.59
C SER A 47 -13.58 8.94 3.35
N ALA A 48 -14.74 9.06 2.68
CA ALA A 48 -14.90 9.90 1.50
C ALA A 48 -14.84 11.40 1.82
N SER A 49 -15.15 11.78 3.06
CA SER A 49 -15.03 13.16 3.55
C SER A 49 -13.56 13.59 3.68
N ASN A 50 -12.66 12.64 3.94
CA ASN A 50 -11.26 12.95 4.18
C ASN A 50 -10.40 12.83 2.91
N CYS A 51 -10.63 11.78 2.09
CA CYS A 51 -9.83 11.54 0.90
C CYS A 51 -10.68 11.13 -0.29
N LYS A 52 -10.42 11.76 -1.43
CA LYS A 52 -11.05 11.39 -2.70
C LYS A 52 -10.68 9.98 -3.14
N TYR A 53 -9.40 9.65 -3.03
CA TYR A 53 -8.86 8.34 -3.35
C TYR A 53 -8.45 7.64 -2.05
N PRO A 54 -9.18 6.58 -1.65
CA PRO A 54 -8.81 5.84 -0.45
C PRO A 54 -7.53 5.02 -0.69
N PRO A 55 -6.71 4.79 0.34
CA PRO A 55 -5.63 3.83 0.24
C PRO A 55 -6.15 2.44 -0.12
N LEU A 56 -5.36 1.68 -0.86
CA LEU A 56 -5.73 0.37 -1.36
C LEU A 56 -4.84 -0.74 -0.77
N MET A 57 -5.43 -1.91 -0.61
CA MET A 57 -4.71 -3.16 -0.44
C MET A 57 -4.67 -3.84 -1.80
N LEU A 58 -3.49 -4.10 -2.30
CA LEU A 58 -3.23 -4.92 -3.48
C LEU A 58 -3.04 -6.37 -3.01
N ASN A 59 -3.77 -7.30 -3.60
CA ASN A 59 -3.65 -8.73 -3.35
C ASN A 59 -3.25 -9.43 -4.64
N PHE A 60 -2.01 -9.86 -4.71
CA PHE A 60 -1.41 -10.52 -5.86
C PHE A 60 -1.80 -12.00 -5.92
N PRO A 61 -1.87 -12.60 -7.11
CA PRO A 61 -2.11 -14.03 -7.22
C PRO A 61 -0.89 -14.81 -6.71
N ASN A 62 -1.15 -15.91 -6.02
CA ASN A 62 -0.11 -16.88 -5.68
C ASN A 62 0.06 -17.86 -6.84
N SER A 63 0.80 -17.49 -7.88
CA SER A 63 0.96 -18.27 -9.11
C SER A 63 2.30 -17.96 -9.78
N GLU A 64 2.75 -18.89 -10.62
CA GLU A 64 3.96 -18.78 -11.46
C GLU A 64 4.01 -17.53 -12.35
N VAL A 65 2.83 -16.91 -12.62
CA VAL A 65 2.73 -15.64 -13.36
C VAL A 65 3.52 -14.53 -12.68
N MET A 66 3.77 -14.65 -11.37
CA MET A 66 4.51 -13.67 -10.58
C MET A 66 6.04 -13.83 -10.66
N ASP A 67 6.55 -15.01 -11.00
CA ASP A 67 7.96 -15.37 -10.80
C ASP A 67 8.95 -14.50 -11.58
N ASN A 68 8.55 -13.96 -12.73
CA ASN A 68 9.37 -13.09 -13.56
C ASN A 68 8.89 -11.63 -13.57
N THR A 69 8.26 -11.19 -12.50
CA THR A 69 7.74 -9.83 -12.37
C THR A 69 8.49 -9.05 -11.28
N LEU A 70 8.34 -7.71 -11.28
CA LEU A 70 8.84 -6.86 -10.19
C LEU A 70 8.17 -7.16 -8.84
N PHE A 71 7.10 -7.93 -8.85
CA PHE A 71 6.29 -8.28 -7.68
C PHE A 71 6.43 -9.76 -7.30
N SER A 72 7.47 -10.44 -7.80
CA SER A 72 7.76 -11.82 -7.42
C SER A 72 7.87 -11.95 -5.90
N GLY A 73 7.27 -13.00 -5.34
CA GLY A 73 7.22 -13.23 -3.90
C GLY A 73 6.27 -12.30 -3.11
N GLN A 74 5.59 -11.36 -3.77
CA GLN A 74 4.60 -10.49 -3.11
C GLN A 74 3.24 -11.15 -3.06
N ASN A 75 2.64 -11.20 -1.86
CA ASN A 75 1.25 -11.62 -1.68
C ASN A 75 0.33 -10.39 -1.55
N LYS A 76 0.63 -9.50 -0.61
CA LYS A 76 -0.15 -8.28 -0.36
C LYS A 76 0.77 -7.09 -0.22
N MET A 77 0.37 -5.97 -0.80
CA MET A 77 1.04 -4.69 -0.61
C MET A 77 0.02 -3.58 -0.35
N LYS A 78 0.43 -2.60 0.44
CA LYS A 78 -0.38 -1.41 0.69
C LYS A 78 -0.02 -0.36 -0.37
N LEU A 79 -1.02 0.20 -1.03
CA LEU A 79 -0.85 1.35 -1.90
C LEU A 79 -1.45 2.58 -1.22
N VAL A 80 -0.58 3.49 -0.80
CA VAL A 80 -0.97 4.82 -0.36
C VAL A 80 -1.24 5.66 -1.60
N THR A 81 -2.43 6.24 -1.65
CA THR A 81 -2.91 7.09 -2.73
C THR A 81 -2.87 8.56 -2.31
N PRO A 82 -2.79 9.52 -3.24
CA PRO A 82 -2.83 10.94 -2.86
C PRO A 82 -4.20 11.30 -2.27
N CYS A 83 -4.19 11.85 -1.07
CA CYS A 83 -5.40 12.32 -0.38
C CYS A 83 -5.70 13.78 -0.71
N GLN A 84 -4.77 14.68 -0.46
CA GLN A 84 -4.90 16.13 -0.63
C GLN A 84 -3.93 16.70 -1.68
N GLY A 85 -2.99 15.91 -2.16
CA GLY A 85 -1.99 16.31 -3.14
C GLY A 85 -0.85 15.29 -3.20
N ASP A 86 -0.08 15.36 -4.29
CA ASP A 86 1.05 14.45 -4.51
C ASP A 86 2.19 14.70 -3.50
N GLU A 87 2.36 15.93 -3.02
CA GLU A 87 3.38 16.33 -2.06
C GLU A 87 3.26 15.56 -0.74
N TYR A 88 2.05 15.31 -0.26
CA TYR A 88 1.82 14.51 0.96
C TYR A 88 2.30 13.08 0.82
N THR A 89 2.10 12.47 -0.36
CA THR A 89 2.58 11.12 -0.64
C THR A 89 4.12 11.07 -0.71
N VAL A 90 4.74 12.10 -1.29
CA VAL A 90 6.20 12.22 -1.35
C VAL A 90 6.78 12.43 0.05
N ASN A 91 6.19 13.32 0.84
CA ASN A 91 6.63 13.56 2.22
C ASN A 91 6.50 12.30 3.08
N GLU A 92 5.39 11.57 2.97
CA GLU A 92 5.20 10.30 3.67
C GLU A 92 6.28 9.28 3.27
N TYR A 93 6.63 9.18 1.99
CA TYR A 93 7.74 8.35 1.54
C TYR A 93 9.07 8.76 2.16
N LEU A 94 9.37 10.06 2.21
CA LEU A 94 10.61 10.58 2.81
C LEU A 94 10.68 10.25 4.31
N VAL A 95 9.56 10.36 5.02
CA VAL A 95 9.47 9.97 6.44
C VAL A 95 9.80 8.49 6.62
N TYR A 96 9.23 7.59 5.81
CA TYR A 96 9.59 6.16 5.86
C TYR A 96 11.07 5.95 5.56
N LYS A 97 11.62 6.62 4.54
CA LYS A 97 13.05 6.49 4.21
C LYS A 97 13.95 7.00 5.32
N LEU A 98 13.58 8.10 5.95
CA LEU A 98 14.32 8.65 7.09
C LEU A 98 14.28 7.65 8.26
N TYR A 99 13.10 7.12 8.60
CA TYR A 99 12.97 6.15 9.69
C TYR A 99 13.72 4.84 9.39
N ASN A 100 13.79 4.40 8.13
CA ASN A 100 14.58 3.23 7.75
C ASN A 100 16.09 3.37 8.04
N LEU A 101 16.61 4.60 8.18
CA LEU A 101 18.00 4.85 8.58
C LEU A 101 18.23 4.59 10.07
N PHE A 102 17.20 4.74 10.89
CA PHE A 102 17.27 4.56 12.35
C PHE A 102 16.86 3.15 12.80
N SER A 103 15.91 2.54 12.10
CA SER A 103 15.37 1.26 12.52
C SER A 103 15.09 0.33 11.32
N PRO A 104 15.65 -0.90 11.33
CA PRO A 104 15.28 -1.92 10.36
C PRO A 104 13.84 -2.42 10.56
N GLN A 105 13.28 -2.20 11.76
CA GLN A 105 11.92 -2.58 12.15
C GLN A 105 10.91 -1.53 11.72
N SER A 106 11.03 -1.07 10.49
CA SER A 106 10.16 -0.09 9.85
C SER A 106 9.72 -0.57 8.47
N PHE A 107 8.59 -0.09 8.00
CA PHE A 107 8.08 -0.48 6.69
C PHE A 107 9.02 -0.08 5.56
N GLN A 108 9.26 -1.03 4.64
CA GLN A 108 9.91 -0.74 3.37
C GLN A 108 8.88 -0.17 2.39
N GLY A 109 9.25 0.92 1.74
CA GLY A 109 8.38 1.61 0.82
C GLY A 109 9.07 2.02 -0.48
N GLN A 110 8.29 2.08 -1.57
CA GLN A 110 8.72 2.52 -2.88
C GLN A 110 7.77 3.58 -3.42
N LEU A 111 8.30 4.77 -3.68
CA LEU A 111 7.58 5.83 -4.39
C LEU A 111 7.50 5.49 -5.88
N LEU A 112 6.32 5.68 -6.47
CA LEU A 112 6.06 5.42 -7.88
C LEU A 112 5.06 6.42 -8.46
N LYS A 113 5.03 6.54 -9.78
CA LYS A 113 3.94 7.19 -10.50
C LYS A 113 2.92 6.14 -10.89
N ILE A 114 1.68 6.31 -10.45
CA ILE A 114 0.57 5.40 -10.74
C ILE A 114 -0.52 6.09 -11.53
N SER A 115 -0.98 5.43 -12.58
CA SER A 115 -2.14 5.87 -13.37
C SER A 115 -3.35 5.02 -13.03
N PHE A 116 -4.46 5.67 -12.73
CA PHE A 116 -5.76 5.04 -12.48
C PHE A 116 -6.63 5.09 -13.73
N GLN A 117 -6.98 3.91 -14.26
CA GLN A 117 -7.81 3.76 -15.45
C GLN A 117 -9.11 3.02 -15.07
N ASP A 118 -10.22 3.74 -15.09
CA ASP A 118 -11.53 3.14 -14.88
C ASP A 118 -12.01 2.45 -16.18
N THR A 119 -12.26 1.15 -16.12
CA THR A 119 -12.65 0.34 -17.29
C THR A 119 -14.05 0.63 -17.79
N LEU A 120 -14.94 1.12 -16.91
CA LEU A 120 -16.33 1.46 -17.28
C LEU A 120 -16.46 2.88 -17.82
N LYS A 121 -15.49 3.75 -17.57
CA LYS A 121 -15.48 5.12 -18.04
C LYS A 121 -14.30 5.33 -18.96
N ARG A 122 -14.56 5.65 -20.22
CA ARG A 122 -13.54 6.04 -21.20
C ARG A 122 -12.91 7.42 -20.90
N LYS A 123 -12.67 7.69 -19.60
CA LYS A 123 -11.97 8.91 -19.19
C LYS A 123 -10.47 8.67 -19.26
N LYS A 124 -9.74 9.73 -19.66
CA LYS A 124 -8.27 9.73 -19.66
C LYS A 124 -7.76 9.34 -18.26
N ALA A 125 -6.83 8.39 -18.21
CA ALA A 125 -6.17 8.00 -16.99
C ALA A 125 -5.50 9.21 -16.33
N ARG A 126 -5.61 9.31 -15.00
CA ARG A 126 -4.91 10.34 -14.22
C ARG A 126 -3.74 9.69 -13.51
N THR A 127 -2.61 10.36 -13.57
CA THR A 127 -1.36 9.90 -12.95
C THR A 127 -1.08 10.72 -11.71
N TYR A 128 -0.66 10.03 -10.66
CA TYR A 128 -0.34 10.57 -9.35
C TYR A 128 0.92 9.93 -8.81
N TYR A 129 1.52 10.52 -7.78
CA TYR A 129 2.46 9.79 -6.95
C TYR A 129 1.70 8.84 -6.03
N GLY A 130 2.18 7.60 -5.94
CA GLY A 130 1.72 6.58 -5.02
C GLY A 130 2.88 6.04 -4.22
N LEU A 131 2.61 5.54 -3.03
CA LEU A 131 3.59 4.88 -2.19
C LEU A 131 3.17 3.43 -1.99
N LEU A 132 3.95 2.50 -2.52
CA LEU A 132 3.82 1.08 -2.20
C LEU A 132 4.57 0.79 -0.91
N LEU A 133 3.90 0.15 0.03
CA LEU A 133 4.47 -0.32 1.28
C LEU A 133 4.29 -1.83 1.39
N GLU A 134 5.29 -2.49 1.96
CA GLU A 134 5.15 -3.88 2.39
C GLU A 134 3.99 -4.03 3.37
N ASN A 135 3.44 -5.22 3.51
CA ASN A 135 2.46 -5.50 4.54
C ASN A 135 3.12 -5.88 5.88
N GLU A 136 2.32 -5.94 6.92
CA GLU A 136 2.78 -6.22 8.29
C GLU A 136 3.48 -7.58 8.41
N ASN A 137 2.96 -8.60 7.71
CA ASN A 137 3.53 -9.95 7.74
C ASN A 137 4.93 -9.98 7.11
N GLN A 138 5.15 -9.27 6.01
CA GLN A 138 6.46 -9.19 5.36
C GLN A 138 7.46 -8.45 6.26
N MET A 139 7.04 -7.35 6.89
CA MET A 139 7.88 -6.62 7.83
C MET A 139 8.25 -7.51 9.04
N ALA A 140 7.30 -8.24 9.61
CA ALA A 140 7.54 -9.15 10.71
C ALA A 140 8.49 -10.28 10.30
N GLN A 141 8.23 -10.94 9.17
CA GLN A 141 9.09 -12.03 8.65
C GLN A 141 10.52 -11.57 8.40
N ARG A 142 10.71 -10.41 7.77
CA ARG A 142 12.03 -9.84 7.49
C ARG A 142 12.83 -9.52 8.77
N ASN A 143 12.14 -9.17 9.84
CA ASN A 143 12.74 -8.85 11.12
C ASN A 143 12.73 -10.04 12.10
N GLN A 144 12.35 -11.25 11.67
CA GLN A 144 12.22 -12.44 12.53
C GLN A 144 11.32 -12.18 13.76
N ALA A 145 10.27 -11.37 13.55
CA ALA A 145 9.34 -10.93 14.57
C ALA A 145 7.96 -11.58 14.37
N LEU A 146 7.18 -11.58 15.42
CA LEU A 146 5.78 -12.02 15.37
C LEU A 146 4.86 -10.82 15.21
N LEU A 147 3.85 -10.98 14.36
CA LEU A 147 2.78 -10.01 14.26
C LEU A 147 1.76 -10.23 15.37
N PHE A 148 1.53 -9.19 16.17
CA PHE A 148 0.47 -9.21 17.16
C PHE A 148 -0.80 -8.57 16.58
N GLU A 149 -1.90 -9.31 16.64
CA GLU A 149 -3.21 -8.84 16.16
C GLU A 149 -4.06 -8.15 17.23
N LYS A 150 -3.65 -8.25 18.50
CA LYS A 150 -4.38 -7.65 19.62
C LYS A 150 -4.09 -6.15 19.73
N ILE A 151 -5.11 -5.38 20.06
CA ILE A 151 -5.03 -3.95 20.38
C ILE A 151 -4.90 -3.77 21.89
N GLY A 152 -4.20 -2.73 22.35
CA GLY A 152 -4.20 -2.33 23.75
C GLY A 152 -3.05 -2.89 24.59
N TYR A 153 -1.87 -3.04 24.01
CA TYR A 153 -0.66 -3.36 24.78
C TYR A 153 -0.28 -2.21 25.72
N GLN A 154 0.09 -2.56 26.94
CA GLN A 154 0.69 -1.60 27.85
C GLN A 154 2.15 -1.33 27.44
N PRO A 155 2.65 -0.09 27.59
CA PRO A 155 4.04 0.23 27.27
C PRO A 155 5.07 -0.68 27.95
N THR A 156 4.72 -1.22 29.11
CA THR A 156 5.55 -2.17 29.88
C THR A 156 5.71 -3.54 29.20
N GLN A 157 4.85 -3.87 28.24
CA GLN A 157 4.87 -5.12 27.48
C GLN A 157 5.64 -5.00 26.15
N LEU A 158 6.10 -3.78 25.82
CA LEU A 158 6.84 -3.47 24.61
C LEU A 158 8.34 -3.38 24.91
N ASP A 159 9.17 -3.60 23.89
CA ASP A 159 10.58 -3.28 23.96
C ASP A 159 10.74 -1.76 24.19
N LYS A 160 11.28 -1.41 25.36
CA LYS A 160 11.39 -0.01 25.79
C LYS A 160 12.24 0.84 24.84
N VAL A 161 13.33 0.27 24.31
CA VAL A 161 14.24 1.00 23.44
C VAL A 161 13.54 1.28 22.12
N LYS A 162 12.93 0.27 21.51
CA LYS A 162 12.22 0.41 20.23
C LYS A 162 10.98 1.30 20.33
N PHE A 163 10.29 1.23 21.46
CA PHE A 163 9.15 2.12 21.73
C PHE A 163 9.60 3.58 21.85
N LEU A 164 10.72 3.85 22.54
CA LEU A 164 11.27 5.20 22.66
C LEU A 164 11.82 5.72 21.33
N GLU A 165 12.53 4.87 20.58
CA GLU A 165 13.01 5.23 19.23
C GLU A 165 11.84 5.72 18.34
N MET A 166 10.73 4.97 18.34
CA MET A 166 9.54 5.34 17.58
C MET A 166 8.89 6.63 18.12
N ALA A 167 8.73 6.74 19.43
CA ALA A 167 8.08 7.90 20.05
C ALA A 167 8.87 9.20 19.90
N VAL A 168 10.20 9.13 19.78
CA VAL A 168 11.06 10.32 19.53
C VAL A 168 11.03 10.71 18.06
N PHE A 169 10.81 9.72 17.17
CA PHE A 169 10.76 9.97 15.72
C PHE A 169 9.43 10.58 15.27
N GLU A 170 8.31 10.23 15.88
CA GLU A 170 6.97 10.78 15.60
C GLU A 170 6.79 12.20 16.15
#